data_b7b1136446eef49de868c5ba807f677a
#
_entry.id   b7b1136446eef49de868c5ba807f677a
#
_cell.length_a   1.000
_cell.length_b   1.000
_cell.length_c   1.000
_cell.angle_alpha   90.00
_cell.angle_beta   90.00
_cell.angle_gamma   90.00
#
_symmetry.space_group_name_H-M   'P 1'
#
loop_
_entity.id
_entity.type
_entity.pdbx_description
1 polymer ?
#
loop_
_entity_poly.entity_id
_entity_poly.type
_entity_poly.pdbx_seq_one_letter_code
_entity_poly.pdbx_strand_id
1 'polypeptide(L)'
;MNSESYIDFHAHHASLAGERVIQDSVDTRGHHPWHLENNPPSSEGDWGSLLAIGESGLDKACQTPYPLQLEVFREEVQLSEQLQKPLFLHCVRAIDDVFRIHKELDARQPWIWHGYRGNVQQLQQLLDYNFYFSFGLKYNTKALLACPLDHLLLETDDNTQQPIAELYALVAQLRAISLDSLIRQMHENYRTLFVSS
;
A
#
# COMPACT_ATOMS: atom_id res chain seq x y z
N MET A 1 26.04 -4.25 16.15
CA MET A 1 25.27 -3.54 15.12
C MET A 1 23.83 -3.97 15.32
N ASN A 2 22.94 -3.05 15.72
CA ASN A 2 21.51 -3.38 15.76
C ASN A 2 21.09 -3.63 14.30
N SER A 3 20.82 -4.89 13.95
CA SER A 3 20.21 -5.20 12.67
C SER A 3 18.81 -4.54 12.68
N GLU A 4 18.59 -3.62 11.75
CA GLU A 4 17.23 -3.08 11.55
C GLU A 4 16.31 -4.27 11.24
N SER A 5 15.11 -4.28 11.85
CA SER A 5 14.11 -5.33 11.62
C SER A 5 13.52 -5.20 10.21
N TYR A 6 13.02 -6.29 9.67
CA TYR A 6 12.23 -6.23 8.44
C TYR A 6 10.96 -5.40 8.65
N ILE A 7 10.50 -4.73 7.60
CA ILE A 7 9.21 -4.03 7.59
C ILE A 7 8.30 -4.75 6.61
N ASP A 8 7.14 -5.17 7.09
CA ASP A 8 6.02 -5.64 6.29
C ASP A 8 5.03 -4.50 6.14
N PHE A 9 4.91 -3.95 4.93
CA PHE A 9 4.16 -2.72 4.70
C PHE A 9 2.65 -2.92 4.63
N HIS A 10 2.17 -4.16 4.54
CA HIS A 10 0.74 -4.47 4.60
C HIS A 10 0.51 -5.93 4.95
N ALA A 11 -0.23 -6.18 6.02
CA ALA A 11 -0.66 -7.51 6.41
C ALA A 11 -1.96 -7.49 7.22
N HIS A 12 -2.72 -8.58 7.11
CA HIS A 12 -3.92 -8.83 7.91
C HIS A 12 -3.64 -9.66 9.18
N HIS A 13 -2.37 -9.83 9.52
CA HIS A 13 -1.93 -10.59 10.70
C HIS A 13 -0.97 -9.78 11.56
N ALA A 14 -0.85 -10.16 12.82
CA ALA A 14 0.08 -9.52 13.75
C ALA A 14 1.54 -9.82 13.39
N SER A 15 2.44 -8.91 13.84
CA SER A 15 3.89 -9.04 13.67
C SER A 15 4.43 -10.37 14.21
N LEU A 16 5.30 -10.99 13.42
CA LEU A 16 6.16 -12.08 13.85
C LEU A 16 7.44 -11.52 14.52
N ALA A 17 8.16 -12.37 15.25
CA ALA A 17 9.38 -11.93 15.94
C ALA A 17 10.44 -11.43 14.94
N GLY A 18 10.94 -10.19 15.15
CA GLY A 18 11.97 -9.58 14.30
C GLY A 18 11.44 -8.79 13.10
N GLU A 19 10.14 -8.60 13.03
CA GLU A 19 9.48 -7.84 11.98
C GLU A 19 8.69 -6.66 12.57
N ARG A 20 8.58 -5.57 11.81
CA ARG A 20 7.60 -4.52 12.01
C ARG A 20 6.52 -4.67 10.95
N VAL A 21 5.29 -4.83 11.35
CA VAL A 21 4.14 -4.97 10.43
C VAL A 21 3.32 -3.71 10.50
N ILE A 22 2.87 -3.20 9.33
CA ILE A 22 1.75 -2.26 9.24
C ILE A 22 0.52 -3.12 9.08
N GLN A 23 -0.21 -3.29 10.18
CA GLN A 23 -1.35 -4.18 10.23
C GLN A 23 -2.62 -3.43 9.84
N ASP A 24 -3.35 -3.97 8.85
CA ASP A 24 -4.67 -3.46 8.50
C ASP A 24 -5.63 -3.51 9.70
N SER A 25 -6.54 -2.53 9.78
CA SER A 25 -7.50 -2.35 10.87
C SER A 25 -6.88 -2.08 12.26
N VAL A 26 -5.55 -1.96 12.38
CA VAL A 26 -4.82 -1.58 13.59
C VAL A 26 -4.03 -0.30 13.37
N ASP A 27 -3.12 -0.30 12.40
CA ASP A 27 -2.28 0.85 12.04
C ASP A 27 -2.90 1.69 10.93
N THR A 28 -3.84 1.11 10.18
CA THR A 28 -4.61 1.76 9.12
C THR A 28 -6.11 1.60 9.38
N ARG A 29 -6.91 2.44 8.77
CA ARG A 29 -8.37 2.31 8.75
C ARG A 29 -8.91 2.82 7.43
N GLY A 30 -9.78 2.03 6.81
CA GLY A 30 -10.48 2.36 5.58
C GLY A 30 -11.68 1.45 5.36
N HIS A 31 -12.33 1.64 4.23
CA HIS A 31 -13.48 0.84 3.84
C HIS A 31 -13.15 0.04 2.59
N HIS A 32 -12.71 -1.19 2.83
CA HIS A 32 -12.38 -2.12 1.75
C HIS A 32 -13.59 -2.36 0.83
N PRO A 33 -13.44 -2.31 -0.50
CA PRO A 33 -14.56 -2.41 -1.45
C PRO A 33 -15.41 -3.68 -1.29
N TRP A 34 -14.88 -4.74 -0.72
CA TRP A 34 -15.63 -6.00 -0.52
C TRP A 34 -16.68 -5.92 0.59
N HIS A 35 -16.58 -4.96 1.51
CA HIS A 35 -17.34 -4.94 2.76
C HIS A 35 -18.24 -3.71 2.92
N LEU A 36 -18.35 -2.84 1.90
CA LEU A 36 -19.07 -1.57 2.00
C LEU A 36 -20.55 -1.72 2.34
N GLU A 37 -21.22 -2.77 1.86
CA GLU A 37 -22.65 -2.99 2.14
C GLU A 37 -22.92 -3.32 3.62
N ASN A 38 -21.95 -3.95 4.29
CA ASN A 38 -22.06 -4.39 5.68
C ASN A 38 -21.37 -3.42 6.66
N ASN A 39 -20.50 -2.57 6.17
CA ASN A 39 -19.73 -1.61 6.95
C ASN A 39 -19.66 -0.27 6.19
N PRO A 40 -20.75 0.51 6.19
CA PRO A 40 -20.78 1.79 5.51
C PRO A 40 -19.79 2.76 6.15
N PRO A 41 -19.25 3.73 5.37
CA PRO A 41 -18.33 4.72 5.87
C PRO A 41 -18.87 5.44 7.11
N SER A 42 -18.04 5.60 8.10
CA SER A 42 -18.33 6.40 9.29
C SER A 42 -17.23 7.44 9.43
N SER A 43 -17.63 8.70 9.54
CA SER A 43 -16.72 9.79 9.90
C SER A 43 -16.34 9.77 11.39
N GLU A 44 -16.99 8.91 12.18
CA GLU A 44 -16.74 8.80 13.61
C GLU A 44 -15.50 7.95 13.88
N GLY A 45 -14.64 8.41 14.75
CA GLY A 45 -13.47 7.69 15.22
C GLY A 45 -12.21 8.56 15.31
N ASP A 46 -11.22 8.04 16.03
CA ASP A 46 -9.88 8.66 16.09
C ASP A 46 -9.06 8.27 14.86
N TRP A 47 -9.11 9.08 13.83
CA TRP A 47 -8.28 8.94 12.62
C TRP A 47 -6.86 9.48 12.82
N GLY A 48 -6.68 10.32 13.85
CA GLY A 48 -5.40 11.00 14.10
C GLY A 48 -4.28 10.06 14.50
N SER A 49 -4.60 8.98 15.23
CA SER A 49 -3.62 8.00 15.70
C SER A 49 -3.14 7.02 14.65
N LEU A 50 -3.84 6.90 13.50
CA LEU A 50 -3.51 5.95 12.45
C LEU A 50 -2.32 6.41 11.60
N LEU A 51 -1.58 5.47 11.02
CA LEU A 51 -0.47 5.75 10.11
C LEU A 51 -0.97 6.17 8.72
N ALA A 52 -2.05 5.57 8.24
CA ALA A 52 -2.59 5.82 6.91
C ALA A 52 -4.10 5.58 6.85
N ILE A 53 -4.74 6.07 5.79
CA ILE A 53 -6.11 5.73 5.41
C ILE A 53 -6.08 4.48 4.53
N GLY A 54 -6.94 3.53 4.78
CA GLY A 54 -7.06 2.29 4.00
C GLY A 54 -7.12 1.04 4.92
N GLU A 55 -7.34 -0.08 4.32
CA GLU A 55 -7.35 -0.38 2.89
C GLU A 55 -8.61 0.18 2.21
N SER A 56 -8.44 0.96 1.15
CA SER A 56 -9.48 1.65 0.43
C SER A 56 -9.28 1.51 -1.08
N GLY A 57 -10.33 1.56 -1.88
CA GLY A 57 -10.14 1.50 -3.32
C GLY A 57 -11.30 0.96 -4.14
N LEU A 58 -10.95 0.39 -5.31
CA LEU A 58 -11.90 -0.04 -6.33
C LEU A 58 -11.62 -1.47 -6.81
N ASP A 59 -12.65 -2.30 -6.80
CA ASP A 59 -12.58 -3.67 -7.29
C ASP A 59 -13.76 -3.99 -8.22
N LYS A 60 -13.50 -4.09 -9.54
CA LYS A 60 -14.52 -4.48 -10.54
C LYS A 60 -14.82 -5.98 -10.55
N ALA A 61 -14.14 -6.77 -9.73
CA ALA A 61 -14.37 -8.21 -9.62
C ALA A 61 -15.21 -8.60 -8.40
N CYS A 62 -15.43 -7.71 -7.43
CA CYS A 62 -16.26 -7.97 -6.26
C CYS A 62 -17.74 -7.70 -6.52
N GLN A 63 -18.60 -8.10 -5.56
CA GLN A 63 -20.07 -7.99 -5.70
C GLN A 63 -20.62 -6.62 -5.28
N THR A 64 -19.86 -5.84 -4.52
CA THR A 64 -20.28 -4.51 -4.07
C THR A 64 -20.57 -3.60 -5.25
N PRO A 65 -21.73 -2.90 -5.29
CA PRO A 65 -22.07 -2.01 -6.38
C PRO A 65 -20.97 -0.98 -6.67
N TYR A 66 -20.52 -0.94 -7.91
CA TYR A 66 -19.38 -0.10 -8.30
C TYR A 66 -19.60 1.41 -8.05
N PRO A 67 -20.83 1.97 -8.24
CA PRO A 67 -21.10 3.37 -7.86
C PRO A 67 -20.85 3.67 -6.38
N LEU A 68 -21.20 2.73 -5.48
CA LEU A 68 -20.93 2.87 -4.04
C LEU A 68 -19.43 2.84 -3.76
N GLN A 69 -18.67 1.97 -4.42
CA GLN A 69 -17.21 1.97 -4.30
C GLN A 69 -16.61 3.30 -4.71
N LEU A 70 -17.07 3.89 -5.82
CA LEU A 70 -16.60 5.19 -6.31
C LEU A 70 -16.89 6.34 -5.34
N GLU A 71 -18.06 6.33 -4.72
CA GLU A 71 -18.47 7.31 -3.71
C GLU A 71 -17.55 7.23 -2.49
N VAL A 72 -17.47 6.06 -1.87
CA VAL A 72 -16.66 5.82 -0.68
C VAL A 72 -15.18 6.11 -0.92
N PHE A 73 -14.63 5.63 -2.03
CA PHE A 73 -13.22 5.85 -2.35
C PHE A 73 -12.89 7.34 -2.49
N ARG A 74 -13.79 8.14 -3.09
CA ARG A 74 -13.60 9.61 -3.17
C ARG A 74 -13.58 10.27 -1.80
N GLU A 75 -14.47 9.86 -0.90
CA GLU A 75 -14.51 10.37 0.47
C GLU A 75 -13.21 10.04 1.22
N GLU A 76 -12.68 8.84 1.07
CA GLU A 76 -11.44 8.43 1.73
C GLU A 76 -10.19 9.10 1.14
N VAL A 77 -10.18 9.36 -0.16
CA VAL A 77 -9.13 10.22 -0.77
C VAL A 77 -9.17 11.63 -0.18
N GLN A 78 -10.35 12.23 -0.05
CA GLN A 78 -10.49 13.55 0.58
C GLN A 78 -10.08 13.54 2.05
N LEU A 79 -10.40 12.48 2.77
CA LEU A 79 -9.98 12.28 4.16
C LEU A 79 -8.46 12.16 4.28
N SER A 80 -7.83 11.40 3.39
CA SER A 80 -6.36 11.28 3.30
C SER A 80 -5.69 12.65 3.12
N GLU A 81 -6.20 13.47 2.20
CA GLU A 81 -5.71 14.83 1.97
C GLU A 81 -5.94 15.74 3.19
N GLN A 82 -7.12 15.67 3.79
CA GLN A 82 -7.46 16.47 4.98
C GLN A 82 -6.58 16.13 6.19
N LEU A 83 -6.31 14.87 6.39
CA LEU A 83 -5.50 14.39 7.52
C LEU A 83 -3.99 14.38 7.22
N GLN A 84 -3.60 14.69 5.98
CA GLN A 84 -2.21 14.63 5.49
C GLN A 84 -1.58 13.25 5.74
N LYS A 85 -2.32 12.18 5.43
CA LYS A 85 -1.89 10.79 5.63
C LYS A 85 -1.84 10.04 4.30
N PRO A 86 -0.89 9.10 4.15
CA PRO A 86 -0.88 8.18 3.00
C PRO A 86 -2.18 7.40 2.87
N LEU A 87 -2.46 6.92 1.66
CA LEU A 87 -3.62 6.08 1.36
C LEU A 87 -3.16 4.69 0.88
N PHE A 88 -3.56 3.62 1.59
CA PHE A 88 -3.40 2.24 1.11
C PHE A 88 -4.48 1.91 0.11
N LEU A 89 -4.05 1.66 -1.12
CA LEU A 89 -4.91 1.49 -2.29
C LEU A 89 -5.09 0.02 -2.64
N HIS A 90 -6.33 -0.44 -2.59
CA HIS A 90 -6.80 -1.66 -3.25
C HIS A 90 -7.28 -1.35 -4.67
N CYS A 91 -6.70 -1.99 -5.69
CA CYS A 91 -7.11 -1.74 -7.06
C CYS A 91 -7.14 -3.00 -7.91
N VAL A 92 -8.35 -3.46 -8.26
CA VAL A 92 -8.58 -4.61 -9.13
C VAL A 92 -9.36 -4.20 -10.37
N ARG A 93 -8.73 -4.28 -11.56
CA ARG A 93 -9.32 -3.92 -12.87
C ARG A 93 -9.89 -2.51 -12.96
N ALA A 94 -9.42 -1.58 -12.12
CA ALA A 94 -9.99 -0.22 -11.98
C ALA A 94 -8.97 0.91 -12.11
N ILE A 95 -7.77 0.65 -12.66
CA ILE A 95 -6.67 1.61 -12.74
C ILE A 95 -7.06 2.94 -13.38
N ASP A 96 -7.88 2.92 -14.44
CA ASP A 96 -8.29 4.15 -15.14
C ASP A 96 -9.15 5.05 -14.24
N ASP A 97 -10.05 4.44 -13.45
CA ASP A 97 -10.90 5.16 -12.51
C ASP A 97 -10.09 5.67 -11.32
N VAL A 98 -9.18 4.88 -10.78
CA VAL A 98 -8.24 5.28 -9.72
C VAL A 98 -7.44 6.50 -10.16
N PHE A 99 -6.84 6.43 -11.35
CA PHE A 99 -6.04 7.52 -11.89
C PHE A 99 -6.87 8.78 -12.21
N ARG A 100 -8.09 8.61 -12.71
CA ARG A 100 -9.03 9.70 -12.93
C ARG A 100 -9.39 10.40 -11.61
N ILE A 101 -9.71 9.65 -10.55
CA ILE A 101 -10.05 10.19 -9.24
C ILE A 101 -8.85 10.94 -8.63
N HIS A 102 -7.65 10.37 -8.72
CA HIS A 102 -6.43 11.03 -8.28
C HIS A 102 -6.27 12.42 -8.90
N LYS A 103 -6.47 12.53 -10.21
CA LYS A 103 -6.38 13.82 -10.94
C LYS A 103 -7.52 14.78 -10.63
N GLU A 104 -8.76 14.29 -10.59
CA GLU A 104 -9.94 15.10 -10.33
C GLU A 104 -9.92 15.74 -8.93
N LEU A 105 -9.36 15.04 -7.95
CA LEU A 105 -9.26 15.52 -6.57
C LEU A 105 -7.93 16.25 -6.28
N ASP A 106 -7.03 16.37 -7.28
CA ASP A 106 -5.67 16.94 -7.12
C ASP A 106 -4.94 16.31 -5.92
N ALA A 107 -5.04 14.97 -5.81
CA ALA A 107 -4.49 14.24 -4.68
C ALA A 107 -2.97 14.37 -4.63
N ARG A 108 -2.43 14.66 -3.43
CA ARG A 108 -1.01 14.97 -3.20
C ARG A 108 -0.37 14.03 -2.19
N GLN A 109 -1.19 13.43 -1.31
CA GLN A 109 -0.69 12.46 -0.35
C GLN A 109 -0.15 11.23 -1.06
N PRO A 110 0.85 10.53 -0.49
CA PRO A 110 1.35 9.28 -1.07
C PRO A 110 0.25 8.22 -1.18
N TRP A 111 0.14 7.58 -2.34
CA TRP A 111 -0.74 6.42 -2.53
C TRP A 111 0.08 5.14 -2.57
N ILE A 112 -0.17 4.23 -1.65
CA ILE A 112 0.51 2.94 -1.54
C ILE A 112 -0.37 1.88 -2.21
N TRP A 113 -0.03 1.52 -3.45
CA TRP A 113 -0.73 0.45 -4.13
C TRP A 113 -0.25 -0.90 -3.59
N HIS A 114 -1.05 -1.49 -2.67
CA HIS A 114 -0.74 -2.80 -2.12
C HIS A 114 -0.99 -3.92 -3.14
N GLY A 115 -0.34 -5.07 -2.95
CA GLY A 115 -0.49 -6.22 -3.84
C GLY A 115 -0.20 -5.94 -5.31
N TYR A 116 0.73 -5.04 -5.65
CA TYR A 116 0.93 -4.60 -7.03
C TYR A 116 1.37 -5.72 -7.95
N ARG A 117 0.57 -5.96 -9.00
CA ARG A 117 0.82 -6.98 -10.04
C ARG A 117 0.78 -6.42 -11.47
N GLY A 118 0.70 -5.11 -11.60
CA GLY A 118 0.64 -4.41 -12.87
C GLY A 118 1.92 -4.52 -13.68
N ASN A 119 1.91 -3.97 -14.88
CA ASN A 119 3.06 -3.97 -15.77
C ASN A 119 3.95 -2.73 -15.58
N VAL A 120 5.11 -2.73 -16.24
CA VAL A 120 6.09 -1.62 -16.18
C VAL A 120 5.52 -0.31 -16.67
N GLN A 121 4.70 -0.32 -17.72
CA GLN A 121 4.10 0.89 -18.29
C GLN A 121 3.16 1.58 -17.27
N GLN A 122 2.30 0.79 -16.63
CA GLN A 122 1.39 1.29 -15.60
C GLN A 122 2.17 1.87 -14.42
N LEU A 123 3.19 1.16 -13.96
CA LEU A 123 4.07 1.62 -12.88
C LEU A 123 4.70 2.97 -13.22
N GLN A 124 5.33 3.08 -14.41
CA GLN A 124 6.00 4.29 -14.85
C GLN A 124 5.05 5.49 -14.96
N GLN A 125 3.81 5.28 -15.43
CA GLN A 125 2.81 6.34 -15.50
C GLN A 125 2.40 6.90 -14.13
N LEU A 126 2.48 6.08 -13.08
CA LEU A 126 2.02 6.44 -11.75
C LEU A 126 3.13 7.03 -10.86
N LEU A 127 4.40 6.79 -11.21
CA LEU A 127 5.53 7.33 -10.44
C LEU A 127 5.51 8.86 -10.32
N ASP A 128 5.08 9.56 -11.36
CA ASP A 128 4.99 11.03 -11.37
C ASP A 128 3.84 11.57 -10.49
N TYR A 129 3.03 10.68 -9.92
CA TYR A 129 1.85 11.02 -9.13
C TYR A 129 1.95 10.55 -7.67
N ASN A 130 3.16 10.46 -7.14
CA ASN A 130 3.44 10.08 -5.76
C ASN A 130 2.90 8.70 -5.35
N PHE A 131 2.92 7.72 -6.28
CA PHE A 131 2.56 6.35 -5.99
C PHE A 131 3.77 5.56 -5.50
N TYR A 132 3.53 4.75 -4.47
CA TYR A 132 4.41 3.70 -3.98
C TYR A 132 3.81 2.34 -4.31
N PHE A 133 4.64 1.34 -4.54
CA PHE A 133 4.20 0.02 -5.00
C PHE A 133 4.65 -1.03 -4.01
N SER A 134 3.69 -1.65 -3.34
CA SER A 134 3.95 -2.75 -2.42
C SER A 134 3.81 -4.09 -3.15
N PHE A 135 4.87 -4.88 -3.12
CA PHE A 135 4.96 -6.17 -3.80
C PHE A 135 4.88 -7.30 -2.79
N GLY A 136 3.85 -8.13 -2.93
CA GLY A 136 3.71 -9.39 -2.21
C GLY A 136 4.34 -10.56 -2.97
N LEU A 137 4.01 -11.79 -2.58
CA LEU A 137 4.55 -13.01 -3.17
C LEU A 137 4.15 -13.24 -4.65
N LYS A 138 3.04 -12.65 -5.08
CA LYS A 138 2.54 -12.74 -6.46
C LYS A 138 2.82 -11.43 -7.17
N TYR A 139 3.96 -11.27 -7.80
CA TYR A 139 4.37 -10.03 -8.45
C TYR A 139 4.74 -10.21 -9.91
N ASN A 140 4.72 -9.11 -10.66
CA ASN A 140 5.31 -9.03 -11.99
C ASN A 140 6.81 -8.71 -11.85
N THR A 141 7.67 -9.68 -12.16
CA THR A 141 9.14 -9.53 -12.02
C THR A 141 9.69 -8.32 -12.77
N LYS A 142 9.18 -8.02 -13.97
CA LYS A 142 9.64 -6.86 -14.74
C LYS A 142 9.26 -5.55 -14.06
N ALA A 143 8.06 -5.47 -13.51
CA ALA A 143 7.61 -4.29 -12.78
C ALA A 143 8.39 -4.12 -11.48
N LEU A 144 8.61 -5.19 -10.72
CA LEU A 144 9.43 -5.17 -9.51
C LEU A 144 10.86 -4.68 -9.80
N LEU A 145 11.48 -5.14 -10.88
CA LEU A 145 12.82 -4.71 -11.28
C LEU A 145 12.86 -3.27 -11.80
N ALA A 146 11.79 -2.78 -12.40
CA ALA A 146 11.70 -1.42 -12.92
C ALA A 146 11.30 -0.39 -11.87
N CYS A 147 10.71 -0.81 -10.74
CA CYS A 147 10.29 0.08 -9.67
C CYS A 147 11.52 0.73 -9.01
N PRO A 148 11.61 2.06 -8.90
CA PRO A 148 12.66 2.72 -8.11
C PRO A 148 12.64 2.22 -6.66
N LEU A 149 13.81 2.09 -6.03
CA LEU A 149 13.90 1.55 -4.68
C LEU A 149 13.23 2.43 -3.63
N ASP A 150 13.21 3.73 -3.85
CA ASP A 150 12.53 4.73 -3.00
C ASP A 150 11.00 4.74 -3.15
N HIS A 151 10.45 4.03 -4.13
CA HIS A 151 9.02 3.80 -4.33
C HIS A 151 8.59 2.34 -4.16
N LEU A 152 9.55 1.46 -3.82
CA LEU A 152 9.31 0.03 -3.65
C LEU A 152 9.02 -0.30 -2.19
N LEU A 153 7.97 -1.07 -1.95
CA LEU A 153 7.60 -1.62 -0.65
C LEU A 153 7.40 -3.13 -0.78
N LEU A 154 7.46 -3.84 0.35
CA LEU A 154 7.29 -5.29 0.40
C LEU A 154 6.26 -5.66 1.46
N GLU A 155 5.43 -6.66 1.17
CA GLU A 155 4.32 -7.08 2.02
C GLU A 155 4.06 -8.57 1.98
N THR A 156 3.35 -9.07 2.99
CA THR A 156 2.84 -10.45 3.01
C THR A 156 1.34 -10.55 2.75
N ASP A 157 0.56 -9.46 2.95
CA ASP A 157 -0.89 -9.41 2.77
C ASP A 157 -1.60 -10.46 3.67
N ASP A 158 -2.39 -11.36 3.10
CA ASP A 158 -3.03 -12.49 3.79
C ASP A 158 -2.11 -13.70 4.01
N ASN A 159 -0.86 -13.66 3.54
CA ASN A 159 0.01 -14.83 3.61
C ASN A 159 0.71 -14.96 4.96
N THR A 160 0.28 -15.96 5.73
CA THR A 160 0.87 -16.34 7.02
C THR A 160 1.89 -17.49 6.93
N GLN A 161 2.17 -18.01 5.73
CA GLN A 161 3.00 -19.20 5.52
C GLN A 161 4.48 -18.87 5.33
N GLN A 162 4.76 -17.73 4.70
CA GLN A 162 6.13 -17.32 4.37
C GLN A 162 6.48 -16.02 5.11
N PRO A 163 7.57 -16.01 5.87
CA PRO A 163 8.08 -14.80 6.51
C PRO A 163 8.44 -13.74 5.47
N ILE A 164 8.20 -12.48 5.78
CA ILE A 164 8.60 -11.35 4.92
C ILE A 164 10.11 -11.38 4.59
N ALA A 165 10.93 -11.89 5.50
CA ALA A 165 12.39 -12.05 5.32
C ALA A 165 12.77 -12.84 4.06
N GLU A 166 11.97 -13.84 3.68
CA GLU A 166 12.22 -14.62 2.46
C GLU A 166 11.97 -13.77 1.21
N LEU A 167 10.93 -12.92 1.23
CA LEU A 167 10.66 -11.99 0.13
C LEU A 167 11.78 -10.95 -0.01
N TYR A 168 12.27 -10.41 1.11
CA TYR A 168 13.44 -9.51 1.11
C TYR A 168 14.67 -10.16 0.50
N ALA A 169 14.99 -11.39 0.90
CA ALA A 169 16.14 -12.13 0.37
C ALA A 169 16.01 -12.35 -1.16
N LEU A 170 14.83 -12.74 -1.61
CA LEU A 170 14.53 -12.93 -3.02
C LEU A 170 14.64 -11.63 -3.81
N VAL A 171 14.07 -10.54 -3.32
CA VAL A 171 14.11 -9.23 -4.00
C VAL A 171 15.53 -8.67 -4.04
N ALA A 172 16.31 -8.79 -2.95
CA ALA A 172 17.71 -8.39 -2.93
C ALA A 172 18.53 -9.15 -3.99
N GLN A 173 18.33 -10.47 -4.09
CA GLN A 173 18.96 -11.30 -5.13
C GLN A 173 18.55 -10.87 -6.55
N LEU A 174 17.26 -10.69 -6.81
CA LEU A 174 16.75 -10.29 -8.13
C LEU A 174 17.28 -8.92 -8.57
N ARG A 175 17.46 -8.01 -7.63
CA ARG A 175 17.95 -6.65 -7.88
C ARG A 175 19.49 -6.52 -7.81
N ALA A 176 20.18 -7.62 -7.53
CA ALA A 176 21.64 -7.67 -7.37
C ALA A 176 22.18 -6.63 -6.35
N ILE A 177 21.46 -6.47 -5.24
CA ILE A 177 21.87 -5.60 -4.11
C ILE A 177 22.04 -6.42 -2.83
N SER A 178 22.74 -5.89 -1.83
CA SER A 178 22.84 -6.56 -0.54
C SER A 178 21.51 -6.50 0.22
N LEU A 179 21.22 -7.53 1.01
CA LEU A 179 20.04 -7.58 1.88
C LEU A 179 20.01 -6.36 2.84
N ASP A 180 21.15 -6.01 3.43
CA ASP A 180 21.27 -4.84 4.31
C ASP A 180 20.93 -3.53 3.60
N SER A 181 21.28 -3.39 2.31
CA SER A 181 20.94 -2.20 1.53
C SER A 181 19.45 -2.12 1.27
N LEU A 182 18.80 -3.25 0.99
CA LEU A 182 17.35 -3.30 0.82
C LEU A 182 16.62 -2.98 2.14
N ILE A 183 17.05 -3.58 3.26
CA ILE A 183 16.48 -3.29 4.58
C ILE A 183 16.58 -1.79 4.90
N ARG A 184 17.76 -1.18 4.75
CA ARG A 184 17.92 0.27 4.97
C ARG A 184 16.99 1.10 4.09
N GLN A 185 16.84 0.76 2.81
CA GLN A 185 15.94 1.48 1.92
C GLN A 185 14.49 1.37 2.37
N MET A 186 14.04 0.19 2.81
CA MET A 186 12.69 0.02 3.33
C MET A 186 12.44 0.87 4.59
N HIS A 187 13.45 0.99 5.46
CA HIS A 187 13.35 1.91 6.61
C HIS A 187 13.32 3.39 6.20
N GLU A 188 14.03 3.78 5.16
CA GLU A 188 13.95 5.15 4.61
C GLU A 188 12.56 5.41 4.02
N ASN A 189 12.02 4.47 3.24
CA ASN A 189 10.67 4.57 2.69
C ASN A 189 9.61 4.66 3.80
N TYR A 190 9.76 3.86 4.87
CA TYR A 190 8.88 3.95 6.03
C TYR A 190 8.92 5.33 6.67
N ARG A 191 10.12 5.88 6.90
CA ARG A 191 10.26 7.23 7.49
C ARG A 191 9.63 8.29 6.59
N THR A 192 9.87 8.22 5.29
CA THR A 192 9.30 9.16 4.31
C THR A 192 7.77 9.13 4.33
N LEU A 193 7.18 7.94 4.39
CA LEU A 193 5.72 7.77 4.32
C LEU A 193 5.00 8.11 5.64
N PHE A 194 5.59 7.78 6.79
CA PHE A 194 4.84 7.75 8.05
C PHE A 194 5.44 8.58 9.18
N VAL A 195 6.66 9.10 9.04
CA VAL A 195 7.36 9.81 10.12
C VAL A 195 7.71 11.25 9.74
N SER A 196 7.78 11.58 8.44
CA SER A 196 8.12 12.93 7.95
C SER A 196 6.86 13.79 7.95
N SER A 197 6.56 14.43 9.07
CA SER A 197 5.53 15.47 9.21
C SER A 197 6.05 16.59 10.07
#